data_6aa78786a338207dbd3499f74c747a33
#
_entry.id   6aa78786a338207dbd3499f74c747a33
#
_cell.length_a   1.000
_cell.length_b   1.000
_cell.length_c   1.000
_cell.angle_alpha   90.00
_cell.angle_beta   90.00
_cell.angle_gamma   90.00
#
_symmetry.space_group_name_H-M   'P 1'
#
loop_
_entity.id
_entity.type
_entity.pdbx_description
1 polymer ?
#
loop_
_entity_poly.entity_id
_entity_poly.type
_entity_poly.pdbx_seq_one_letter_code
_entity_poly.pdbx_strand_id
1 'polypeptide(L)'
;MNQYMKKKLVQHTAIATAIMMASSMLVISTAYAHEGRLYSIGDKDYWITVGSINEPVFVDDKSGAEAFISLADPSDPFNSDANGTKNIEGLEKTIKFEISAGDKKKELIVEPAWRDPGHYEATFYPTIETTYNYRLFGTINNVSVSLDYQCVPGGAQEGAQENVTKQISEGVTIKAQRGGFGCPASRADAGFPEPYVSNNELVSMIKELQKGQNSTK
;
A
#
# COMPACT_ATOMS: atom_id res chain seq x y z
N MET A 1 44.97 -19.37 36.93
CA MET A 1 43.90 -18.38 36.71
C MET A 1 42.90 -18.51 37.84
N ASN A 2 42.76 -17.47 38.69
CA ASN A 2 42.06 -17.50 39.95
C ASN A 2 40.53 -17.67 39.73
N GLN A 3 39.85 -18.46 40.56
CA GLN A 3 38.40 -18.71 40.45
C GLN A 3 37.56 -17.43 40.46
N TYR A 4 38.05 -16.39 41.10
CA TYR A 4 37.41 -15.07 41.12
C TYR A 4 37.39 -14.38 39.74
N MET A 5 38.46 -14.50 38.96
CA MET A 5 38.55 -13.96 37.60
C MET A 5 37.64 -14.73 36.62
N LYS A 6 37.49 -16.05 36.77
CA LYS A 6 36.58 -16.85 35.97
C LYS A 6 35.11 -16.47 36.20
N LYS A 7 34.70 -16.22 37.46
CA LYS A 7 33.33 -15.77 37.76
C LYS A 7 33.02 -14.38 37.17
N LYS A 8 33.94 -13.44 37.28
CA LYS A 8 33.77 -12.11 36.68
C LYS A 8 33.67 -12.17 35.14
N LEU A 9 34.53 -12.98 34.50
CA LEU A 9 34.49 -13.13 33.04
C LEU A 9 33.16 -13.71 32.56
N VAL A 10 32.63 -14.75 33.23
CA VAL A 10 31.33 -15.35 32.90
C VAL A 10 30.18 -14.36 33.12
N GLN A 11 30.20 -13.53 34.17
CA GLN A 11 29.18 -12.50 34.38
C GLN A 11 29.21 -11.42 33.33
N HIS A 12 30.37 -10.93 32.88
CA HIS A 12 30.46 -9.91 31.83
C HIS A 12 30.04 -10.45 30.45
N THR A 13 30.38 -11.72 30.17
CA THR A 13 29.93 -12.36 28.92
C THR A 13 28.39 -12.55 28.90
N ALA A 14 27.80 -12.99 30.01
CA ALA A 14 26.34 -13.15 30.11
C ALA A 14 25.58 -11.82 29.96
N ILE A 15 26.11 -10.75 30.56
CA ILE A 15 25.49 -9.39 30.42
C ILE A 15 25.65 -8.88 29.01
N ALA A 16 26.80 -9.05 28.35
CA ALA A 16 27.01 -8.63 26.96
C ALA A 16 26.08 -9.40 25.98
N THR A 17 25.88 -10.70 26.19
CA THR A 17 24.97 -11.51 25.38
C THR A 17 23.50 -11.10 25.59
N ALA A 18 23.11 -10.81 26.83
CA ALA A 18 21.75 -10.32 27.11
C ALA A 18 21.47 -8.95 26.49
N ILE A 19 22.44 -8.04 26.48
CA ILE A 19 22.32 -6.72 25.84
C ILE A 19 22.25 -6.89 24.31
N MET A 20 23.02 -7.78 23.69
CA MET A 20 22.96 -8.08 22.28
C MET A 20 21.62 -8.70 21.85
N MET A 21 21.05 -9.60 22.65
CA MET A 21 19.71 -10.15 22.39
C MET A 21 18.59 -9.12 22.58
N ALA A 22 18.71 -8.22 23.55
CA ALA A 22 17.74 -7.17 23.78
C ALA A 22 17.76 -6.11 22.66
N SER A 23 18.91 -5.82 22.08
CA SER A 23 19.03 -4.86 20.97
C SER A 23 18.50 -5.40 19.63
N SER A 24 18.45 -6.71 19.44
CA SER A 24 17.88 -7.34 18.23
C SER A 24 16.34 -7.43 18.24
N MET A 25 15.69 -7.17 19.36
CA MET A 25 14.22 -7.18 19.49
C MET A 25 13.55 -5.82 19.22
N LEU A 26 14.33 -4.77 18.94
CA LEU A 26 13.82 -3.40 18.86
C LEU A 26 13.56 -2.88 17.44
N VAL A 27 13.58 -3.74 16.42
CA VAL A 27 13.22 -3.33 15.07
C VAL A 27 12.07 -4.21 14.57
N ILE A 28 10.91 -4.09 15.20
CA ILE A 28 9.65 -4.49 14.56
C ILE A 28 9.23 -3.27 13.73
N SER A 29 9.69 -3.19 12.50
CA SER A 29 9.09 -2.28 11.54
C SER A 29 7.71 -2.85 11.19
N THR A 30 6.64 -2.19 11.62
CA THR A 30 5.31 -2.47 11.10
C THR A 30 5.30 -1.97 9.65
N ALA A 31 5.19 -2.89 8.69
CA ALA A 31 5.00 -2.53 7.30
C ALA A 31 3.54 -2.08 7.14
N TYR A 32 3.32 -0.84 6.73
CA TYR A 32 2.00 -0.39 6.31
C TYR A 32 1.75 -0.87 4.87
N ALA A 33 0.64 -1.55 4.69
CA ALA A 33 0.16 -1.99 3.38
C ALA A 33 -0.73 -0.93 2.68
N HIS A 34 -0.99 0.20 3.36
CA HIS A 34 -1.93 1.23 2.90
C HIS A 34 -1.46 2.63 3.29
N GLU A 35 -1.89 3.61 2.50
CA GLU A 35 -1.70 5.02 2.80
C GLU A 35 -3.02 5.63 3.27
N GLY A 36 -3.07 6.03 4.54
CA GLY A 36 -4.21 6.69 5.16
C GLY A 36 -4.05 8.20 5.16
N ARG A 37 -5.09 8.93 4.74
CA ARG A 37 -5.12 10.39 4.78
C ARG A 37 -6.42 10.89 5.41
N LEU A 38 -6.29 11.89 6.30
CA LEU A 38 -7.43 12.62 6.83
C LEU A 38 -7.73 13.80 5.92
N TYR A 39 -8.92 13.82 5.34
CA TYR A 39 -9.41 14.91 4.50
C TYR A 39 -10.57 15.65 5.16
N SER A 40 -10.58 16.97 5.03
CA SER A 40 -11.79 17.77 5.16
C SER A 40 -12.44 17.83 3.77
N ILE A 41 -13.67 17.31 3.64
CA ILE A 41 -14.44 17.30 2.39
C ILE A 41 -15.78 17.97 2.67
N GLY A 42 -15.94 19.20 2.18
CA GLY A 42 -17.06 20.08 2.55
C GLY A 42 -16.97 20.42 4.04
N ASP A 43 -18.01 20.09 4.79
CA ASP A 43 -18.17 20.38 6.21
C ASP A 43 -17.76 19.21 7.14
N LYS A 44 -17.21 18.12 6.60
CA LYS A 44 -16.90 16.90 7.35
C LYS A 44 -15.48 16.41 7.10
N ASP A 45 -14.96 15.72 8.09
CA ASP A 45 -13.64 15.08 8.03
C ASP A 45 -13.78 13.58 7.75
N TYR A 46 -12.95 13.07 6.82
CA TYR A 46 -12.95 11.68 6.38
C TYR A 46 -11.56 11.10 6.45
N TRP A 47 -11.42 9.93 7.03
CA TRP A 47 -10.29 9.07 6.80
C TRP A 47 -10.52 8.28 5.51
N ILE A 48 -9.58 8.44 4.57
CA ILE A 48 -9.55 7.67 3.32
C ILE A 48 -8.21 6.97 3.26
N THR A 49 -8.24 5.66 3.36
CA THR A 49 -7.05 4.79 3.33
C THR A 49 -7.07 4.03 2.02
N VAL A 50 -6.01 4.15 1.22
CA VAL A 50 -5.89 3.52 -0.10
C VAL A 50 -4.67 2.62 -0.14
N GLY A 51 -4.81 1.49 -0.79
CA GLY A 51 -3.76 0.52 -1.02
C GLY A 51 -4.09 -0.47 -2.11
N SER A 52 -3.42 -1.59 -2.09
CA SER A 52 -3.65 -2.69 -3.02
C SER A 52 -4.36 -3.84 -2.33
N ILE A 53 -5.34 -4.47 -3.00
CA ILE A 53 -6.17 -5.56 -2.45
C ILE A 53 -5.32 -6.71 -1.87
N ASN A 54 -4.21 -7.03 -2.50
CA ASN A 54 -3.29 -8.06 -2.02
C ASN A 54 -1.90 -7.46 -1.86
N GLU A 55 -1.34 -7.49 -0.67
CA GLU A 55 0.04 -7.07 -0.43
C GLU A 55 0.86 -8.20 0.23
N PRO A 56 2.08 -8.44 -0.26
CA PRO A 56 2.77 -7.76 -1.36
C PRO A 56 2.12 -8.04 -2.71
N VAL A 57 2.09 -7.01 -3.58
CA VAL A 57 1.56 -7.12 -4.95
C VAL A 57 2.63 -7.72 -5.87
N PHE A 58 2.24 -8.72 -6.65
CA PHE A 58 3.12 -9.31 -7.66
C PHE A 58 2.58 -9.10 -9.08
N VAL A 59 3.50 -8.97 -10.03
CA VAL A 59 3.17 -8.96 -11.46
C VAL A 59 2.48 -10.26 -11.86
N ASP A 60 1.48 -10.16 -12.73
CA ASP A 60 0.64 -11.26 -13.24
C ASP A 60 -0.28 -11.92 -12.19
N ASP A 61 -0.37 -11.33 -11.00
CA ASP A 61 -1.34 -11.75 -9.99
C ASP A 61 -2.62 -10.89 -10.01
N LYS A 62 -3.74 -11.49 -9.60
CA LYS A 62 -4.95 -10.71 -9.38
C LYS A 62 -4.72 -9.79 -8.19
N SER A 63 -4.87 -8.49 -8.42
CA SER A 63 -4.83 -7.46 -7.40
C SER A 63 -5.88 -6.39 -7.71
N GLY A 64 -5.74 -5.22 -7.18
CA GLY A 64 -6.63 -4.09 -7.41
C GLY A 64 -6.25 -2.90 -6.55
N ALA A 65 -6.93 -1.79 -6.78
CA ALA A 65 -6.97 -0.68 -5.85
C ALA A 65 -8.10 -0.91 -4.85
N GLU A 66 -7.84 -0.61 -3.58
CA GLU A 66 -8.87 -0.62 -2.56
C GLU A 66 -8.87 0.69 -1.76
N ALA A 67 -10.02 1.03 -1.20
CA ALA A 67 -10.19 2.17 -0.34
C ALA A 67 -11.07 1.84 0.87
N PHE A 68 -10.62 2.22 2.05
CA PHE A 68 -11.42 2.25 3.26
C PHE A 68 -11.80 3.70 3.53
N ILE A 69 -13.11 3.97 3.60
CA ILE A 69 -13.62 5.34 3.75
C ILE A 69 -14.51 5.42 4.97
N SER A 70 -14.12 6.28 5.90
CA SER A 70 -14.88 6.52 7.12
C SER A 70 -14.99 8.00 7.46
N LEU A 71 -16.08 8.39 8.09
CA LEU A 71 -16.25 9.68 8.72
C LEU A 71 -15.42 9.68 10.00
N ALA A 72 -14.56 10.67 10.17
CA ALA A 72 -13.74 10.80 11.37
C ALA A 72 -14.61 11.16 12.59
N ASP A 73 -14.18 10.72 13.77
CA ASP A 73 -14.80 11.15 15.02
C ASP A 73 -14.56 12.65 15.25
N PRO A 74 -15.59 13.50 15.35
CA PRO A 74 -15.39 14.93 15.58
C PRO A 74 -14.67 15.27 16.89
N SER A 75 -14.69 14.38 17.88
CA SER A 75 -14.01 14.57 19.17
C SER A 75 -12.54 14.20 19.15
N ASP A 76 -12.12 13.33 18.19
CA ASP A 76 -10.75 12.89 18.02
C ASP A 76 -10.46 12.62 16.51
N PRO A 77 -10.50 13.65 15.65
CA PRO A 77 -10.49 13.47 14.21
C PRO A 77 -9.15 12.93 13.66
N PHE A 78 -8.06 13.07 14.41
CA PHE A 78 -6.74 12.58 13.99
C PHE A 78 -6.51 11.09 14.30
N ASN A 79 -7.41 10.46 15.03
CA ASN A 79 -7.38 9.04 15.35
C ASN A 79 -8.39 8.28 14.48
N SER A 80 -7.92 7.54 13.49
CA SER A 80 -8.78 6.75 12.60
C SER A 80 -9.54 5.63 13.32
N ASP A 81 -9.07 5.22 14.49
CA ASP A 81 -9.60 4.11 15.29
C ASP A 81 -10.43 4.63 16.48
N ALA A 82 -10.74 5.95 16.49
CA ALA A 82 -11.59 6.54 17.50
C ALA A 82 -12.99 5.90 17.48
N ASN A 83 -13.59 5.74 18.68
CA ASN A 83 -14.88 5.06 18.85
C ASN A 83 -16.06 5.71 18.09
N GLY A 84 -15.95 7.00 17.75
CA GLY A 84 -16.96 7.74 16.99
C GLY A 84 -16.76 7.70 15.47
N THR A 85 -15.69 7.06 14.98
CA THR A 85 -15.43 6.84 13.54
C THR A 85 -16.54 5.96 12.94
N LYS A 86 -17.05 6.34 11.75
CA LYS A 86 -18.16 5.65 11.10
C LYS A 86 -17.83 5.34 9.63
N ASN A 87 -17.85 4.08 9.27
CA ASN A 87 -17.70 3.62 7.91
C ASN A 87 -18.82 4.18 7.00
N ILE A 88 -18.47 4.59 5.78
CA ILE A 88 -19.40 5.18 4.83
C ILE A 88 -19.68 4.17 3.73
N GLU A 89 -20.96 3.81 3.59
CA GLU A 89 -21.44 2.89 2.56
C GLU A 89 -22.09 3.61 1.38
N GLY A 90 -22.20 2.93 0.23
CA GLY A 90 -22.92 3.40 -0.95
C GLY A 90 -22.12 4.32 -1.88
N LEU A 91 -20.83 4.54 -1.62
CA LEU A 91 -19.99 5.40 -2.45
C LEU A 91 -19.60 4.74 -3.78
N GLU A 92 -19.74 3.43 -3.95
CA GLU A 92 -19.51 2.73 -5.23
C GLU A 92 -20.33 3.30 -6.40
N LYS A 93 -21.37 4.04 -6.09
CA LYS A 93 -22.24 4.72 -7.08
C LYS A 93 -21.70 6.08 -7.52
N THR A 94 -20.78 6.66 -6.75
CA THR A 94 -20.35 8.05 -6.91
C THR A 94 -18.84 8.21 -7.03
N ILE A 95 -18.06 7.17 -6.69
CA ILE A 95 -16.60 7.16 -6.80
C ILE A 95 -16.13 6.13 -7.83
N LYS A 96 -14.93 6.33 -8.35
CA LYS A 96 -14.21 5.44 -9.24
C LYS A 96 -12.74 5.45 -8.93
N PHE A 97 -12.02 4.41 -9.37
CA PHE A 97 -10.57 4.43 -9.45
C PHE A 97 -10.10 4.63 -10.91
N GLU A 98 -9.07 5.42 -11.09
CA GLU A 98 -8.21 5.38 -12.28
C GLU A 98 -6.83 4.91 -11.85
N ILE A 99 -6.33 3.84 -12.46
CA ILE A 99 -4.93 3.45 -12.31
C ILE A 99 -4.11 3.98 -13.48
N SER A 100 -2.86 4.37 -13.21
CA SER A 100 -1.92 4.74 -14.26
C SER A 100 -0.52 4.20 -14.00
N ALA A 101 0.18 3.87 -15.11
CA ALA A 101 1.56 3.43 -15.13
C ALA A 101 2.25 4.07 -16.34
N GLY A 102 3.17 5.00 -16.11
CA GLY A 102 3.71 5.86 -17.15
C GLY A 102 2.61 6.66 -17.85
N ASP A 103 2.52 6.54 -19.17
CA ASP A 103 1.52 7.21 -20.02
C ASP A 103 0.18 6.44 -20.14
N LYS A 104 0.10 5.24 -19.61
CA LYS A 104 -1.09 4.40 -19.69
C LYS A 104 -2.02 4.66 -18.51
N LYS A 105 -3.33 4.72 -18.80
CA LYS A 105 -4.38 4.93 -17.81
C LYS A 105 -5.54 3.98 -18.05
N LYS A 106 -6.19 3.58 -16.96
CA LYS A 106 -7.40 2.74 -17.01
C LYS A 106 -8.33 3.11 -15.87
N GLU A 107 -9.57 3.46 -16.21
CA GLU A 107 -10.65 3.59 -15.24
C GLU A 107 -11.14 2.20 -14.82
N LEU A 108 -11.38 2.05 -13.53
CA LEU A 108 -11.84 0.81 -12.91
C LEU A 108 -13.22 1.04 -12.29
N ILE A 109 -14.05 0.02 -12.39
CA ILE A 109 -15.33 -0.03 -11.68
C ILE A 109 -15.04 -0.36 -10.22
N VAL A 110 -15.65 0.39 -9.32
CA VAL A 110 -15.56 0.21 -7.87
C VAL A 110 -16.76 -0.63 -7.42
N GLU A 111 -16.48 -1.66 -6.63
CA GLU A 111 -17.47 -2.51 -5.99
C GLU A 111 -17.31 -2.45 -4.46
N PRO A 112 -18.38 -2.54 -3.67
CA PRO A 112 -18.25 -2.66 -2.23
C PRO A 112 -17.72 -4.05 -1.87
N ALA A 113 -16.80 -4.13 -0.93
CA ALA A 113 -16.29 -5.39 -0.42
C ALA A 113 -17.38 -6.15 0.34
N TRP A 114 -17.35 -7.48 0.26
CA TRP A 114 -18.36 -8.32 0.87
C TRP A 114 -18.31 -8.26 2.40
N ARG A 115 -19.43 -7.83 3.04
CA ARG A 115 -19.59 -7.72 4.50
C ARG A 115 -18.56 -6.81 5.20
N ASP A 116 -18.00 -5.87 4.49
CA ASP A 116 -17.02 -4.93 5.03
C ASP A 116 -17.47 -3.49 4.70
N PRO A 117 -18.33 -2.89 5.53
CA PRO A 117 -18.85 -1.55 5.32
C PRO A 117 -17.75 -0.49 5.21
N GLY A 118 -17.85 0.37 4.19
CA GLY A 118 -16.85 1.43 3.95
C GLY A 118 -15.59 0.98 3.20
N HIS A 119 -15.49 -0.31 2.88
CA HIS A 119 -14.45 -0.88 2.07
C HIS A 119 -14.91 -1.02 0.60
N TYR A 120 -14.08 -0.53 -0.31
CA TYR A 120 -14.33 -0.47 -1.76
C TYR A 120 -13.15 -1.05 -2.51
N GLU A 121 -13.43 -1.90 -3.50
CA GLU A 121 -12.43 -2.60 -4.30
C GLU A 121 -12.60 -2.31 -5.79
N ALA A 122 -11.48 -2.26 -6.51
CA ALA A 122 -11.45 -2.13 -7.96
C ALA A 122 -10.34 -3.01 -8.55
N THR A 123 -10.70 -4.18 -9.06
CA THR A 123 -9.77 -5.22 -9.48
C THR A 123 -9.02 -4.86 -10.78
N PHE A 124 -7.72 -5.13 -10.80
CA PHE A 124 -6.89 -5.20 -12.01
C PHE A 124 -5.74 -6.19 -11.84
N TYR A 125 -5.02 -6.47 -12.93
CA TYR A 125 -3.83 -7.32 -12.95
C TYR A 125 -2.63 -6.45 -13.33
N PRO A 126 -1.68 -6.17 -12.42
CA PRO A 126 -0.44 -5.50 -12.79
C PRO A 126 0.37 -6.41 -13.71
N THR A 127 0.83 -5.88 -14.85
CA THR A 127 1.56 -6.65 -15.87
C THR A 127 3.01 -6.25 -16.00
N ILE A 128 3.45 -5.22 -15.31
CA ILE A 128 4.83 -4.74 -15.29
C ILE A 128 5.23 -4.29 -13.89
N GLU A 129 6.53 -4.42 -13.58
CA GLU A 129 7.14 -3.83 -12.40
C GLU A 129 7.41 -2.36 -12.65
N THR A 130 6.60 -1.50 -12.07
CA THR A 130 6.73 -0.05 -12.18
C THR A 130 5.96 0.65 -11.08
N THR A 131 6.12 1.95 -10.98
CA THR A 131 5.29 2.80 -10.12
C THR A 131 3.90 2.94 -10.72
N TYR A 132 2.88 2.60 -9.94
CA TYR A 132 1.47 2.84 -10.25
C TYR A 132 0.93 3.99 -9.43
N ASN A 133 0.11 4.83 -10.07
CA ASN A 133 -0.70 5.83 -9.39
C ASN A 133 -2.15 5.34 -9.34
N TYR A 134 -2.78 5.50 -8.17
CA TYR A 134 -4.18 5.21 -7.93
C TYR A 134 -4.89 6.53 -7.66
N ARG A 135 -5.75 6.94 -8.56
CA ARG A 135 -6.59 8.14 -8.40
C ARG A 135 -8.00 7.72 -8.03
N LEU A 136 -8.40 8.01 -6.79
CA LEU A 136 -9.78 7.93 -6.34
C LEU A 136 -10.49 9.22 -6.68
N PHE A 137 -11.53 9.17 -7.51
CA PHE A 137 -12.23 10.36 -7.95
C PHE A 137 -13.74 10.16 -8.03
N GLY A 138 -14.48 11.26 -8.02
CA GLY A 138 -15.95 11.24 -8.05
C GLY A 138 -16.55 12.23 -7.08
N THR A 139 -17.57 11.82 -6.31
CA THR A 139 -18.26 12.69 -5.36
C THR A 139 -18.41 12.04 -4.00
N ILE A 140 -17.96 12.75 -2.96
CA ILE A 140 -18.14 12.40 -1.55
C ILE A 140 -18.81 13.60 -0.87
N ASN A 141 -19.87 13.39 -0.11
CA ASN A 141 -20.62 14.48 0.58
C ASN A 141 -21.02 15.63 -0.39
N ASN A 142 -21.45 15.31 -1.59
CA ASN A 142 -21.77 16.25 -2.67
C ASN A 142 -20.62 17.17 -3.13
N VAL A 143 -19.39 16.88 -2.70
CA VAL A 143 -18.18 17.58 -3.14
C VAL A 143 -17.42 16.71 -4.13
N SER A 144 -16.98 17.29 -5.24
CA SER A 144 -16.14 16.63 -6.22
C SER A 144 -14.75 16.40 -5.63
N VAL A 145 -14.26 15.17 -5.71
CA VAL A 145 -12.94 14.78 -5.22
C VAL A 145 -12.07 14.18 -6.34
N SER A 146 -10.78 14.42 -6.27
CA SER A 146 -9.75 13.75 -7.07
C SER A 146 -8.51 13.60 -6.19
N LEU A 147 -8.28 12.39 -5.69
CA LEU A 147 -7.30 12.07 -4.67
C LEU A 147 -6.27 11.10 -5.26
N ASP A 148 -5.03 11.56 -5.39
CA ASP A 148 -3.96 10.79 -5.98
C ASP A 148 -3.11 10.11 -4.91
N TYR A 149 -2.86 8.83 -5.10
CA TYR A 149 -2.00 7.96 -4.27
C TYR A 149 -0.99 7.27 -5.16
N GLN A 150 0.20 7.02 -4.64
CA GLN A 150 1.26 6.40 -5.42
C GLN A 150 1.91 5.27 -4.63
N CYS A 151 2.04 4.11 -5.25
CA CYS A 151 2.80 3.01 -4.67
C CYS A 151 4.31 3.34 -4.59
N VAL A 152 4.99 2.74 -3.62
CA VAL A 152 6.43 2.93 -3.37
C VAL A 152 7.19 1.67 -3.80
N PRO A 153 8.18 1.77 -4.72
CA PRO A 153 9.02 0.63 -5.07
C PRO A 153 9.75 0.07 -3.85
N GLY A 154 9.74 -1.25 -3.69
CA GLY A 154 10.34 -1.93 -2.55
C GLY A 154 9.49 -1.93 -1.27
N GLY A 155 8.25 -1.47 -1.36
CA GLY A 155 7.31 -1.39 -0.24
C GLY A 155 7.38 -0.06 0.51
N ALA A 156 6.28 0.27 1.18
CA ALA A 156 6.23 1.46 2.01
C ALA A 156 6.98 1.23 3.32
N GLN A 157 7.82 2.20 3.70
CA GLN A 157 8.38 2.24 5.04
C GLN A 157 7.38 2.95 5.97
N GLU A 158 7.41 2.56 7.25
CA GLU A 158 6.64 3.29 8.27
C GLU A 158 6.97 4.76 8.23
N GLY A 159 5.96 5.57 7.94
CA GLY A 159 5.96 6.99 8.22
C GLY A 159 5.16 7.26 9.48
N ALA A 160 5.68 8.07 10.39
CA ALA A 160 4.85 8.64 11.44
C ALA A 160 3.71 9.42 10.77
N GLN A 161 2.56 9.49 11.45
CA GLN A 161 1.48 10.38 10.99
C GLN A 161 2.01 11.81 10.95
N GLU A 162 1.98 12.42 9.77
CA GLU A 162 2.35 13.82 9.59
C GLU A 162 1.09 14.68 9.55
N ASN A 163 1.07 15.75 10.36
CA ASN A 163 0.03 16.76 10.26
C ASN A 163 0.37 17.68 9.08
N VAL A 164 -0.41 17.55 8.03
CA VAL A 164 -0.26 18.34 6.80
C VAL A 164 -1.55 19.10 6.58
N THR A 165 -1.49 20.42 6.43
CA THR A 165 -2.66 21.20 6.03
C THR A 165 -2.41 21.74 4.63
N LYS A 166 -3.03 21.11 3.62
CA LYS A 166 -2.88 21.48 2.22
C LYS A 166 -4.22 21.39 1.50
N GLN A 167 -4.65 22.48 0.91
CA GLN A 167 -5.81 22.46 0.01
C GLN A 167 -5.46 21.70 -1.27
N ILE A 168 -6.27 20.71 -1.61
CA ILE A 168 -6.13 19.88 -2.83
C ILE A 168 -6.99 20.47 -3.96
N SER A 169 -8.24 20.78 -3.66
CA SER A 169 -9.18 21.42 -4.56
C SER A 169 -10.20 22.24 -3.77
N GLU A 170 -11.16 22.87 -4.45
CA GLU A 170 -12.25 23.57 -3.78
C GLU A 170 -13.04 22.58 -2.89
N GLY A 171 -13.19 22.93 -1.62
CA GLY A 171 -13.88 22.10 -0.62
C GLY A 171 -13.15 20.83 -0.19
N VAL A 172 -11.87 20.62 -0.59
CA VAL A 172 -11.06 19.45 -0.21
C VAL A 172 -9.70 19.87 0.34
N THR A 173 -9.44 19.54 1.60
CA THR A 173 -8.18 19.82 2.28
C THR A 173 -7.65 18.56 2.94
N ILE A 174 -6.39 18.20 2.70
CA ILE A 174 -5.68 17.15 3.46
C ILE A 174 -5.21 17.74 4.80
N LYS A 175 -5.44 17.01 5.90
CA LYS A 175 -5.08 17.40 7.27
C LYS A 175 -3.99 16.52 7.88
N ALA A 176 -3.97 15.25 7.53
CA ALA A 176 -2.94 14.32 7.98
C ALA A 176 -2.72 13.22 6.94
N GLN A 177 -1.51 12.63 6.98
CA GLN A 177 -1.09 11.53 6.12
C GLN A 177 -0.27 10.54 6.93
N ARG A 178 -0.42 9.23 6.67
CA ARG A 178 0.37 8.17 7.29
C ARG A 178 0.47 6.95 6.38
N GLY A 179 1.50 6.14 6.57
CA GLY A 179 1.70 4.89 5.86
C GLY A 179 2.03 5.08 4.38
N GLY A 180 1.81 4.03 3.62
CA GLY A 180 2.06 3.90 2.20
C GLY A 180 1.81 2.47 1.76
N PHE A 181 1.94 2.15 0.48
CA PHE A 181 1.75 0.80 -0.06
C PHE A 181 2.80 0.47 -1.13
N GLY A 182 3.05 -0.84 -1.31
CA GLY A 182 4.08 -1.35 -2.20
C GLY A 182 3.67 -1.31 -3.68
N CYS A 183 4.66 -1.08 -4.57
CA CYS A 183 4.46 -1.30 -5.99
C CYS A 183 4.54 -2.79 -6.35
N PRO A 184 3.91 -3.21 -7.47
CA PRO A 184 4.03 -4.57 -7.97
C PRO A 184 5.50 -4.96 -8.20
N ALA A 185 5.89 -6.12 -7.67
CA ALA A 185 7.23 -6.67 -7.77
C ALA A 185 7.26 -7.95 -8.59
N SER A 186 8.44 -8.36 -9.03
CA SER A 186 8.66 -9.71 -9.57
C SER A 186 8.46 -10.75 -8.49
N ARG A 187 7.96 -11.90 -8.87
CA ARG A 187 7.90 -13.08 -8.02
C ARG A 187 8.80 -14.23 -8.49
N ALA A 188 9.81 -13.90 -9.32
CA ALA A 188 10.74 -14.91 -9.84
C ALA A 188 11.35 -15.76 -8.72
N ASP A 189 11.80 -15.11 -7.64
CA ASP A 189 12.41 -15.76 -6.48
C ASP A 189 11.40 -16.49 -5.57
N ALA A 190 10.10 -16.25 -5.74
CA ALA A 190 9.05 -16.93 -4.98
C ALA A 190 8.54 -18.20 -5.67
N GLY A 191 8.98 -18.49 -6.90
CA GLY A 191 8.63 -19.72 -7.63
C GLY A 191 9.19 -20.96 -6.96
N PHE A 192 8.41 -22.06 -6.96
CA PHE A 192 8.83 -23.35 -6.44
C PHE A 192 8.05 -24.48 -7.18
N PRO A 193 8.69 -25.59 -7.58
CA PRO A 193 10.13 -25.94 -7.49
C PRO A 193 11.03 -25.20 -8.47
N GLU A 194 10.47 -24.59 -9.51
CA GLU A 194 11.18 -23.81 -10.51
C GLU A 194 10.89 -22.31 -10.34
N PRO A 195 11.82 -21.41 -10.72
CA PRO A 195 11.58 -19.98 -10.73
C PRO A 195 10.32 -19.60 -11.53
N TYR A 196 9.57 -18.62 -11.06
CA TYR A 196 8.43 -18.10 -11.80
C TYR A 196 8.90 -17.30 -13.03
N VAL A 197 8.31 -17.59 -14.18
CA VAL A 197 8.53 -16.85 -15.43
C VAL A 197 7.32 -15.98 -15.71
N SER A 198 7.51 -14.67 -15.80
CA SER A 198 6.43 -13.72 -16.06
C SER A 198 5.90 -13.82 -17.49
N ASN A 199 4.67 -13.38 -17.73
CA ASN A 199 4.09 -13.32 -19.06
C ASN A 199 4.93 -12.45 -20.02
N ASN A 200 5.53 -11.36 -19.54
CA ASN A 200 6.40 -10.51 -20.35
C ASN A 200 7.70 -11.21 -20.78
N GLU A 201 8.29 -12.00 -19.89
CA GLU A 201 9.46 -12.82 -20.22
C GLU A 201 9.12 -13.88 -21.27
N LEU A 202 8.00 -14.60 -21.10
CA LEU A 202 7.52 -15.57 -22.07
C LEU A 202 7.29 -14.93 -23.45
N VAL A 203 6.64 -13.78 -23.51
CA VAL A 203 6.43 -13.04 -24.76
C VAL A 203 7.76 -12.61 -25.40
N SER A 204 8.75 -12.21 -24.60
CA SER A 204 10.08 -11.86 -25.08
C SER A 204 10.81 -13.05 -25.67
N MET A 205 10.80 -14.20 -25.00
CA MET A 205 11.38 -15.45 -25.47
C MET A 205 10.74 -15.90 -26.80
N ILE A 206 9.43 -15.82 -26.93
CA ILE A 206 8.69 -16.15 -28.17
C ILE A 206 9.13 -15.23 -29.32
N LYS A 207 9.26 -13.93 -29.08
CA LYS A 207 9.73 -12.97 -30.11
C LYS A 207 11.17 -13.23 -30.56
N GLU A 208 12.04 -13.65 -29.66
CA GLU A 208 13.41 -14.01 -29.99
C GLU A 208 13.48 -15.29 -30.85
N LEU A 209 12.71 -16.31 -30.50
CA LEU A 209 12.60 -17.54 -31.30
C LEU A 209 12.10 -17.23 -32.73
N GLN A 210 11.10 -16.38 -32.89
CA GLN A 210 10.57 -15.96 -34.18
C GLN A 210 11.62 -15.23 -35.05
N LYS A 211 12.44 -14.36 -34.42
CA LYS A 211 13.53 -13.68 -35.12
C LYS A 211 14.59 -14.67 -35.61
N GLY A 212 14.98 -15.63 -34.77
CA GLY A 212 15.93 -16.67 -35.12
C GLY A 212 15.47 -17.53 -36.33
N GLN A 213 14.20 -17.88 -36.42
CA GLN A 213 13.65 -18.62 -37.53
C GLN A 213 13.63 -17.82 -38.86
N ASN A 214 13.43 -16.52 -38.81
CA ASN A 214 13.41 -15.66 -39.99
C ASN A 214 14.82 -15.31 -40.53
N SER A 215 15.86 -15.46 -39.71
CA SER A 215 17.25 -15.21 -40.11
C SER A 215 17.95 -16.44 -40.74
N THR A 216 17.29 -17.60 -40.74
CA THR A 216 17.79 -18.84 -41.33
C THR A 216 17.17 -19.18 -42.70
N LYS A 217 16.37 -18.28 -43.24
CA LYS A 217 15.84 -18.34 -44.63
C LYS A 217 16.57 -17.33 -45.52
#